data_01c46a0cf6bb4d0b34dda11a5af794aa
#
_entry.id   01c46a0cf6bb4d0b34dda11a5af794aa
#
_cell.length_a   1.000
_cell.length_b   1.000
_cell.length_c   1.000
_cell.angle_alpha   90.00
_cell.angle_beta   90.00
_cell.angle_gamma   90.00
#
_symmetry.space_group_name_H-M   'P 1'
#
loop_
_entity.id
_entity.type
_entity.pdbx_description
1 polymer ?
#
loop_
_entity_poly.entity_id
_entity_poly.type
_entity_poly.pdbx_seq_one_letter_code
_entity_poly.pdbx_strand_id
1 'polypeptide(L)'
;MKQDMKEQLLTKRPIDLLFQLSIPAVIGMIVIGLYPLMDGIFAGNIIGQTAMTACGVAMPLTFFNSGVSTLIGVGSASVLSRAIGKGDQKTVDKIMGNLIFWVILFSSIITIGGILLAPHFLDMVGASGEIKEYGIRYLRVIFIGSLFVNFTQSANMVMRGEGLMKKAMLIMGLGAFLNIILDPILMKLMGKFAIEGAALATITAQFVQAIITLHYFKYKSKAVKINKIKPDQEIKKEMFGVGSSAMMMQILFMIQQTMLYKMSFKYGGDTNAILMAATLRIYAFSFIPLWGMSQGLQPVVGTNFGAKKYDRVKEAMKVFSIGGLVLASIFWIPALAFSKNILSLFGVEESIITQGIGNFRLFYSIFILYGVMVMTITFFQSIGNAKKAGIIVMLRQLFLFVPAMIILPMIFGVKAVWFAEPLVDLIMIIAGVVMMFGELNRMDKISLKNSSNE
;
A
#
# COMPACT_ATOMS: atom_id res chain seq x y z
N MET A 1 17.20 5.93 -24.82
CA MET A 1 16.77 5.37 -23.50
C MET A 1 15.35 5.77 -23.07
N LYS A 2 14.78 6.93 -23.45
CA LYS A 2 13.33 7.21 -23.34
C LYS A 2 12.50 6.25 -24.20
N GLN A 3 12.98 5.96 -25.37
CA GLN A 3 12.42 4.98 -26.30
C GLN A 3 12.51 3.55 -25.76
N ASP A 4 13.60 3.23 -25.05
CA ASP A 4 13.90 1.88 -24.58
C ASP A 4 12.85 1.34 -23.55
N MET A 5 12.49 2.09 -22.49
CA MET A 5 11.54 1.59 -21.49
C MET A 5 10.11 1.53 -22.01
N LYS A 6 9.64 2.57 -22.74
CA LYS A 6 8.33 2.55 -23.38
C LYS A 6 8.25 1.40 -24.39
N GLU A 7 9.29 1.23 -25.20
CA GLU A 7 9.38 0.16 -26.19
C GLU A 7 9.35 -1.21 -25.50
N GLN A 8 10.13 -1.40 -24.41
CA GLN A 8 10.09 -2.63 -23.63
C GLN A 8 8.68 -2.95 -23.11
N LEU A 9 7.98 -1.97 -22.52
CA LEU A 9 6.61 -2.15 -22.02
C LEU A 9 5.62 -2.51 -23.14
N LEU A 10 5.86 -2.02 -24.36
CA LEU A 10 4.99 -2.25 -25.52
C LEU A 10 5.35 -3.47 -26.37
N THR A 11 6.56 -4.07 -26.20
CA THR A 11 7.08 -5.13 -27.08
C THR A 11 7.50 -6.40 -26.35
N LYS A 12 8.12 -6.31 -25.15
CA LYS A 12 8.54 -7.48 -24.38
C LYS A 12 7.35 -8.35 -23.99
N ARG A 13 7.57 -9.66 -23.88
CA ARG A 13 6.55 -10.59 -23.42
C ARG A 13 6.11 -10.21 -22.00
N PRO A 14 4.81 -10.27 -21.67
CA PRO A 14 4.31 -9.92 -20.33
C PRO A 14 4.95 -10.71 -19.19
N ILE A 15 5.35 -11.96 -19.44
CA ILE A 15 6.06 -12.79 -18.45
C ILE A 15 7.43 -12.21 -18.09
N ASP A 16 8.19 -11.72 -19.07
CA ASP A 16 9.50 -11.11 -18.84
C ASP A 16 9.35 -9.79 -18.07
N LEU A 17 8.30 -9.02 -18.38
CA LEU A 17 7.96 -7.79 -17.67
C LEU A 17 7.50 -8.07 -16.24
N LEU A 18 6.77 -9.16 -16.00
CA LEU A 18 6.38 -9.59 -14.65
C LEU A 18 7.64 -9.77 -13.80
N PHE A 19 8.61 -10.57 -14.22
CA PHE A 19 9.82 -10.79 -13.43
C PHE A 19 10.67 -9.52 -13.32
N GLN A 20 10.85 -8.78 -14.41
CA GLN A 20 11.67 -7.57 -14.46
C GLN A 20 11.16 -6.47 -13.50
N LEU A 21 9.84 -6.33 -13.37
CA LEU A 21 9.22 -5.27 -12.56
C LEU A 21 8.80 -5.76 -11.17
N SER A 22 8.31 -7.00 -11.06
CA SER A 22 7.78 -7.50 -9.79
C SER A 22 8.87 -7.92 -8.81
N ILE A 23 9.98 -8.54 -9.26
CA ILE A 23 11.03 -8.97 -8.32
C ILE A 23 11.60 -7.79 -7.54
N PRO A 24 12.07 -6.69 -8.18
CA PRO A 24 12.54 -5.53 -7.43
C PRO A 24 11.47 -4.89 -6.55
N ALA A 25 10.21 -4.90 -7.01
CA ALA A 25 9.10 -4.36 -6.26
C ALA A 25 8.81 -5.17 -4.99
N VAL A 26 8.75 -6.50 -5.11
CA VAL A 26 8.52 -7.41 -3.97
C VAL A 26 9.62 -7.28 -2.94
N ILE A 27 10.89 -7.33 -3.38
CA ILE A 27 12.04 -7.16 -2.47
C ILE A 27 11.99 -5.80 -1.79
N GLY A 28 11.75 -4.73 -2.55
CA GLY A 28 11.66 -3.38 -2.00
C GLY A 28 10.52 -3.22 -1.00
N MET A 29 9.36 -3.81 -1.27
CA MET A 29 8.23 -3.77 -0.36
C MET A 29 8.47 -4.56 0.93
N ILE A 30 9.16 -5.70 0.87
CA ILE A 30 9.58 -6.44 2.07
C ILE A 30 10.52 -5.57 2.92
N VAL A 31 11.52 -4.94 2.32
CA VAL A 31 12.45 -4.04 3.03
C VAL A 31 11.70 -2.87 3.69
N ILE A 32 10.75 -2.26 2.98
CA ILE A 32 9.91 -1.17 3.52
C ILE A 32 9.04 -1.67 4.68
N GLY A 33 8.52 -2.90 4.59
CA GLY A 33 7.69 -3.50 5.64
C GLY A 33 8.48 -3.87 6.91
N LEU A 34 9.79 -4.12 6.80
CA LEU A 34 10.65 -4.39 7.95
C LEU A 34 11.00 -3.13 8.76
N TYR A 35 11.06 -1.98 8.13
CA TYR A 35 11.46 -0.74 8.75
C TYR A 35 10.60 -0.34 9.99
N PRO A 36 9.25 -0.33 9.97
CA PRO A 36 8.47 0.00 11.17
C PRO A 36 8.60 -1.04 12.31
N LEU A 37 8.98 -2.28 11.96
CA LEU A 37 9.26 -3.31 12.95
C LEU A 37 10.56 -2.99 13.70
N MET A 38 11.58 -2.54 12.99
CA MET A 38 12.86 -2.16 13.60
C MET A 38 12.73 -0.94 14.51
N ASP A 39 11.97 0.08 14.11
CA ASP A 39 11.66 1.24 14.96
C ASP A 39 11.07 0.80 16.32
N GLY A 40 10.07 -0.09 16.28
CA GLY A 40 9.45 -0.62 17.50
C GLY A 40 10.41 -1.41 18.37
N ILE A 41 11.27 -2.25 17.78
CA ILE A 41 12.28 -3.03 18.50
C ILE A 41 13.30 -2.12 19.18
N PHE A 42 13.80 -1.10 18.48
CA PHE A 42 14.77 -0.17 19.04
C PHE A 42 14.15 0.70 20.14
N ALA A 43 12.93 1.22 19.94
CA ALA A 43 12.21 1.96 20.97
C ALA A 43 11.99 1.11 22.23
N GLY A 44 11.60 -0.15 22.09
CA GLY A 44 11.40 -1.06 23.20
C GLY A 44 12.69 -1.39 23.97
N ASN A 45 13.79 -1.60 23.26
CA ASN A 45 15.06 -1.99 23.88
C ASN A 45 15.86 -0.82 24.46
N ILE A 46 15.75 0.38 23.88
CA ILE A 46 16.57 1.55 24.30
C ILE A 46 15.81 2.44 25.27
N ILE A 47 14.51 2.64 25.08
CA ILE A 47 13.69 3.56 25.88
C ILE A 47 12.82 2.78 26.88
N GLY A 48 12.18 1.70 26.41
CA GLY A 48 11.32 0.84 27.21
C GLY A 48 9.95 0.56 26.56
N GLN A 49 9.19 -0.31 27.20
CA GLN A 49 7.88 -0.78 26.68
C GLN A 49 6.87 0.36 26.48
N THR A 50 6.91 1.37 27.34
CA THR A 50 6.03 2.55 27.26
C THR A 50 6.24 3.29 25.93
N ALA A 51 7.49 3.49 25.51
CA ALA A 51 7.82 4.15 24.25
C ALA A 51 7.45 3.30 23.05
N MET A 52 7.69 1.99 23.09
CA MET A 52 7.24 1.05 22.04
C MET A 52 5.73 1.10 21.87
N THR A 53 4.98 1.14 22.98
CA THR A 53 3.52 1.25 22.96
C THR A 53 3.09 2.59 22.37
N ALA A 54 3.76 3.69 22.74
CA ALA A 54 3.47 5.03 22.21
C ALA A 54 3.66 5.11 20.68
N CYS A 55 4.73 4.53 20.15
CA CYS A 55 4.94 4.41 18.69
C CYS A 55 3.81 3.61 18.03
N GLY A 56 3.38 2.50 18.64
CA GLY A 56 2.29 1.66 18.12
C GLY A 56 0.95 2.42 18.08
N VAL A 57 0.62 3.14 19.15
CA VAL A 57 -0.62 3.94 19.24
C VAL A 57 -0.59 5.13 18.26
N ALA A 58 0.59 5.63 17.89
CA ALA A 58 0.77 6.69 16.91
C ALA A 58 0.63 6.22 15.45
N MET A 59 0.79 4.91 15.17
CA MET A 59 0.79 4.35 13.81
C MET A 59 -0.44 4.74 12.95
N PRO A 60 -1.68 4.72 13.43
CA PRO A 60 -2.83 5.07 12.59
C PRO A 60 -2.74 6.47 11.99
N LEU A 61 -2.20 7.45 12.71
CA LEU A 61 -1.99 8.79 12.17
C LEU A 61 -0.89 8.84 11.09
N THR A 62 0.17 8.06 11.26
CA THR A 62 1.22 7.95 10.24
C THR A 62 0.70 7.27 8.97
N PHE A 63 -0.22 6.30 9.08
CA PHE A 63 -0.91 5.70 7.93
C PHE A 63 -1.81 6.69 7.21
N PHE A 64 -2.49 7.58 7.93
CA PHE A 64 -3.27 8.66 7.31
C PHE A 64 -2.39 9.58 6.48
N ASN A 65 -1.22 9.99 7.01
CA ASN A 65 -0.23 10.76 6.26
C ASN A 65 0.21 10.01 4.98
N SER A 66 0.54 8.72 5.08
CA SER A 66 0.88 7.88 3.91
C SER A 66 -0.28 7.72 2.93
N GLY A 67 -1.53 7.82 3.39
CA GLY A 67 -2.72 7.84 2.54
C GLY A 67 -2.71 9.00 1.55
N VAL A 68 -2.24 10.17 1.96
CA VAL A 68 -2.09 11.34 1.07
C VAL A 68 -1.00 11.12 0.02
N SER A 69 0.11 10.50 0.40
CA SER A 69 1.13 10.09 -0.58
C SER A 69 0.55 9.16 -1.64
N THR A 70 -0.31 8.23 -1.21
CA THR A 70 -0.97 7.25 -2.08
C THR A 70 -1.99 7.92 -3.00
N LEU A 71 -2.78 8.86 -2.47
CA LEU A 71 -3.72 9.69 -3.23
C LEU A 71 -3.03 10.38 -4.43
N ILE A 72 -1.95 11.09 -4.14
CA ILE A 72 -1.23 11.86 -5.16
C ILE A 72 -0.39 10.93 -6.04
N GLY A 73 0.32 9.97 -5.45
CA GLY A 73 1.30 9.13 -6.13
C GLY A 73 0.68 8.12 -7.09
N VAL A 74 -0.29 7.31 -6.63
CA VAL A 74 -0.98 6.32 -7.48
C VAL A 74 -1.75 7.01 -8.60
N GLY A 75 -2.42 8.11 -8.29
CA GLY A 75 -3.12 8.90 -9.29
C GLY A 75 -2.18 9.45 -10.36
N SER A 76 -1.07 10.09 -9.95
CA SER A 76 -0.06 10.61 -10.88
C SER A 76 0.60 9.51 -11.72
N ALA A 77 0.90 8.36 -11.12
CA ALA A 77 1.48 7.21 -11.83
C ALA A 77 0.52 6.63 -12.89
N SER A 78 -0.78 6.59 -12.59
CA SER A 78 -1.81 6.14 -13.52
C SER A 78 -1.95 7.11 -14.72
N VAL A 79 -2.01 8.42 -14.47
CA VAL A 79 -2.04 9.43 -15.55
C VAL A 79 -0.78 9.35 -16.39
N LEU A 80 0.40 9.26 -15.74
CA LEU A 80 1.69 9.19 -16.42
C LEU A 80 1.79 7.98 -17.35
N SER A 81 1.49 6.79 -16.86
CA SER A 81 1.63 5.56 -17.65
C SER A 81 0.76 5.59 -18.91
N ARG A 82 -0.47 6.10 -18.80
CA ARG A 82 -1.36 6.30 -19.95
C ARG A 82 -0.84 7.37 -20.92
N ALA A 83 -0.33 8.50 -20.41
CA ALA A 83 0.24 9.56 -21.22
C ALA A 83 1.49 9.08 -22.00
N ILE A 84 2.36 8.28 -21.36
CA ILE A 84 3.49 7.63 -22.02
C ILE A 84 3.01 6.72 -23.14
N GLY A 85 1.98 5.91 -22.91
CA GLY A 85 1.38 5.02 -23.90
C GLY A 85 0.85 5.78 -25.11
N LYS A 86 0.05 6.83 -24.88
CA LYS A 86 -0.49 7.72 -25.93
C LYS A 86 0.60 8.52 -26.68
N GLY A 87 1.78 8.68 -26.12
CA GLY A 87 2.81 9.59 -26.64
C GLY A 87 2.54 11.06 -26.30
N ASP A 88 1.68 11.35 -25.33
CA ASP A 88 1.34 12.71 -24.89
C ASP A 88 2.45 13.29 -23.99
N GLN A 89 3.49 13.82 -24.62
CA GLN A 89 4.63 14.42 -23.94
C GLN A 89 4.22 15.66 -23.13
N LYS A 90 3.18 16.40 -23.55
CA LYS A 90 2.71 17.59 -22.87
C LYS A 90 2.18 17.28 -21.48
N THR A 91 1.41 16.21 -21.33
CA THR A 91 0.95 15.70 -20.02
C THR A 91 2.11 15.17 -19.21
N VAL A 92 3.03 14.38 -19.81
CA VAL A 92 4.22 13.84 -19.12
C VAL A 92 5.07 14.97 -18.51
N ASP A 93 5.27 16.08 -19.23
CA ASP A 93 6.09 17.21 -18.78
C ASP A 93 5.47 18.00 -17.62
N LYS A 94 4.16 17.90 -17.40
CA LYS A 94 3.43 18.58 -16.33
C LYS A 94 3.28 17.75 -15.05
N ILE A 95 3.45 16.42 -15.12
CA ILE A 95 3.14 15.48 -14.01
C ILE A 95 3.89 15.85 -12.73
N MET A 96 5.22 16.05 -12.77
CA MET A 96 6.01 16.33 -11.58
C MET A 96 5.71 17.70 -10.97
N GLY A 97 5.48 18.71 -11.81
CA GLY A 97 5.10 20.04 -11.33
C GLY A 97 3.74 20.02 -10.61
N ASN A 98 2.78 19.31 -11.17
CA ASN A 98 1.47 19.09 -10.56
C ASN A 98 1.56 18.30 -9.25
N LEU A 99 2.32 17.20 -9.23
CA LEU A 99 2.55 16.38 -8.03
C LEU A 99 3.17 17.21 -6.90
N ILE A 100 4.25 17.94 -7.17
CA ILE A 100 4.95 18.75 -6.17
C ILE A 100 4.00 19.80 -5.57
N PHE A 101 3.19 20.48 -6.40
CA PHE A 101 2.21 21.45 -5.92
C PHE A 101 1.24 20.82 -4.90
N TRP A 102 0.63 19.68 -5.23
CA TRP A 102 -0.33 19.04 -4.36
C TRP A 102 0.32 18.42 -3.11
N VAL A 103 1.53 17.88 -3.25
CA VAL A 103 2.30 17.39 -2.10
C VAL A 103 2.58 18.51 -1.11
N ILE A 104 3.05 19.69 -1.57
CA ILE A 104 3.31 20.83 -0.68
C ILE A 104 2.02 21.24 0.03
N LEU A 105 0.92 21.41 -0.71
CA LEU A 105 -0.34 21.87 -0.15
C LEU A 105 -0.88 20.89 0.92
N PHE A 106 -1.01 19.61 0.59
CA PHE A 106 -1.56 18.62 1.52
C PHE A 106 -0.61 18.33 2.70
N SER A 107 0.71 18.29 2.46
CA SER A 107 1.67 18.10 3.55
C SER A 107 1.66 19.26 4.53
N SER A 108 1.51 20.50 4.06
CA SER A 108 1.37 21.66 4.96
C SER A 108 0.11 21.55 5.82
N ILE A 109 -1.03 21.16 5.24
CA ILE A 109 -2.28 20.93 5.97
C ILE A 109 -2.11 19.83 7.02
N ILE A 110 -1.48 18.71 6.62
CA ILE A 110 -1.24 17.56 7.52
C ILE A 110 -0.26 17.94 8.64
N THR A 111 0.79 18.66 8.34
CA THR A 111 1.77 19.11 9.35
C THR A 111 1.08 19.96 10.41
N ILE A 112 0.36 21.00 10.00
CA ILE A 112 -0.36 21.88 10.92
C ILE A 112 -1.44 21.10 11.69
N GLY A 113 -2.31 20.40 10.97
CA GLY A 113 -3.40 19.63 11.56
C GLY A 113 -2.90 18.51 12.47
N GLY A 114 -1.87 17.78 12.04
CA GLY A 114 -1.27 16.67 12.80
C GLY A 114 -0.63 17.12 14.11
N ILE A 115 0.12 18.24 14.10
CA ILE A 115 0.72 18.80 15.32
C ILE A 115 -0.34 19.27 16.31
N LEU A 116 -1.41 19.93 15.82
CA LEU A 116 -2.48 20.45 16.66
C LEU A 116 -3.40 19.35 17.19
N LEU A 117 -3.74 18.36 16.35
CA LEU A 117 -4.71 17.31 16.68
C LEU A 117 -4.09 16.06 17.32
N ALA A 118 -2.75 15.91 17.33
CA ALA A 118 -2.09 14.77 17.94
C ALA A 118 -2.55 14.46 19.39
N PRO A 119 -2.68 15.45 20.30
CA PRO A 119 -3.18 15.17 21.65
C PRO A 119 -4.58 14.60 21.67
N HIS A 120 -5.51 15.20 20.88
CA HIS A 120 -6.91 14.77 20.81
C HIS A 120 -7.05 13.37 20.20
N PHE A 121 -6.22 13.07 19.20
CA PHE A 121 -6.21 11.74 18.60
C PHE A 121 -5.76 10.68 19.61
N LEU A 122 -4.70 10.95 20.37
CA LEU A 122 -4.21 10.02 21.37
C LEU A 122 -5.22 9.81 22.50
N ASP A 123 -6.00 10.85 22.86
CA ASP A 123 -7.13 10.69 23.78
C ASP A 123 -8.23 9.76 23.20
N MET A 124 -8.56 9.92 21.92
CA MET A 124 -9.58 9.05 21.26
C MET A 124 -9.18 7.58 21.20
N VAL A 125 -7.88 7.28 21.10
CA VAL A 125 -7.40 5.89 21.13
C VAL A 125 -7.14 5.37 22.54
N GLY A 126 -7.42 6.18 23.58
CA GLY A 126 -7.31 5.79 24.98
C GLY A 126 -5.91 5.87 25.57
N ALA A 127 -4.97 6.54 24.92
CA ALA A 127 -3.63 6.75 25.44
C ALA A 127 -3.66 7.72 26.63
N SER A 128 -2.96 7.36 27.71
CA SER A 128 -2.88 8.17 28.93
C SER A 128 -1.45 8.16 29.50
N GLY A 129 -1.18 9.07 30.45
CA GLY A 129 0.11 9.14 31.16
C GLY A 129 1.30 9.29 30.21
N GLU A 130 2.38 8.58 30.48
CA GLU A 130 3.62 8.62 29.69
C GLU A 130 3.44 8.17 28.24
N ILE A 131 2.55 7.20 27.96
CA ILE A 131 2.27 6.73 26.60
C ILE A 131 1.75 7.89 25.75
N LYS A 132 0.83 8.70 26.30
CA LYS A 132 0.31 9.88 25.60
C LYS A 132 1.39 10.94 25.39
N GLU A 133 2.19 11.21 26.40
CA GLU A 133 3.29 12.20 26.32
C GLU A 133 4.31 11.80 25.25
N TYR A 134 4.82 10.57 25.30
CA TYR A 134 5.72 10.04 24.27
C TYR A 134 5.09 10.05 22.87
N GLY A 135 3.83 9.67 22.76
CA GLY A 135 3.09 9.70 21.50
C GLY A 135 2.97 11.10 20.89
N ILE A 136 2.67 12.13 21.72
CA ILE A 136 2.61 13.52 21.27
C ILE A 136 3.99 14.00 20.79
N ARG A 137 5.04 13.75 21.56
CA ARG A 137 6.41 14.13 21.25
C ARG A 137 6.87 13.48 19.93
N TYR A 138 6.64 12.19 19.77
CA TYR A 138 6.93 11.43 18.56
C TYR A 138 6.18 11.98 17.34
N LEU A 139 4.85 12.12 17.43
CA LEU A 139 4.00 12.55 16.32
C LEU A 139 4.31 13.97 15.86
N ARG A 140 4.59 14.89 16.77
CA ARG A 140 4.96 16.27 16.41
C ARG A 140 6.20 16.30 15.52
N VAL A 141 7.21 15.51 15.84
CA VAL A 141 8.43 15.42 15.02
C VAL A 141 8.12 14.75 13.68
N ILE A 142 7.40 13.62 13.67
CA ILE A 142 7.01 12.93 12.43
C ILE A 142 6.24 13.85 11.47
N PHE A 143 5.28 14.64 11.98
CA PHE A 143 4.49 15.54 11.14
C PHE A 143 5.28 16.70 10.53
N ILE A 144 6.35 17.16 11.18
CA ILE A 144 7.29 18.11 10.57
C ILE A 144 7.92 17.51 9.31
N GLY A 145 8.17 16.21 9.30
CA GLY A 145 8.71 15.47 8.15
C GLY A 145 7.70 15.11 7.07
N SER A 146 6.41 15.40 7.22
CA SER A 146 5.35 14.97 6.28
C SER A 146 5.63 15.37 4.83
N LEU A 147 6.21 16.53 4.59
CA LEU A 147 6.57 16.97 3.24
C LEU A 147 7.56 16.01 2.56
N PHE A 148 8.58 15.58 3.29
CA PHE A 148 9.61 14.69 2.75
C PHE A 148 9.04 13.29 2.49
N VAL A 149 8.25 12.77 3.43
CA VAL A 149 7.56 11.48 3.32
C VAL A 149 6.63 11.48 2.10
N ASN A 150 5.73 12.46 2.02
CA ASN A 150 4.74 12.52 0.96
C ASN A 150 5.37 12.74 -0.42
N PHE A 151 6.39 13.59 -0.51
CA PHE A 151 7.12 13.80 -1.75
C PHE A 151 7.83 12.52 -2.20
N THR A 152 8.60 11.90 -1.31
CA THR A 152 9.38 10.71 -1.65
C THR A 152 8.49 9.55 -2.08
N GLN A 153 7.44 9.27 -1.33
CA GLN A 153 6.51 8.18 -1.64
C GLN A 153 5.75 8.42 -2.94
N SER A 154 5.19 9.63 -3.12
CA SER A 154 4.44 9.97 -4.34
C SER A 154 5.34 9.96 -5.58
N ALA A 155 6.52 10.57 -5.51
CA ALA A 155 7.48 10.60 -6.61
C ALA A 155 8.04 9.20 -6.93
N ASN A 156 8.22 8.34 -5.92
CA ASN A 156 8.56 6.95 -6.11
C ASN A 156 7.48 6.18 -6.90
N MET A 157 6.20 6.44 -6.63
CA MET A 157 5.09 5.86 -7.40
C MET A 157 5.11 6.33 -8.85
N VAL A 158 5.47 7.58 -9.12
CA VAL A 158 5.66 8.11 -10.48
C VAL A 158 6.81 7.38 -11.20
N MET A 159 7.96 7.14 -10.53
CA MET A 159 9.05 6.33 -11.10
C MET A 159 8.59 4.91 -11.46
N ARG A 160 7.76 4.31 -10.63
CA ARG A 160 7.16 2.99 -10.90
C ARG A 160 6.20 3.04 -12.08
N GLY A 161 5.37 4.08 -12.17
CA GLY A 161 4.49 4.33 -13.32
C GLY A 161 5.24 4.51 -14.65
N GLU A 162 6.49 4.97 -14.60
CA GLU A 162 7.45 5.06 -15.72
C GLU A 162 8.09 3.70 -16.05
N GLY A 163 7.88 2.67 -15.22
CA GLY A 163 8.50 1.35 -15.35
C GLY A 163 9.90 1.24 -14.69
N LEU A 164 10.36 2.27 -13.99
CA LEU A 164 11.68 2.32 -13.37
C LEU A 164 11.71 1.67 -11.97
N MET A 165 11.09 0.49 -11.85
CA MET A 165 10.89 -0.21 -10.59
C MET A 165 12.18 -0.41 -9.79
N LYS A 166 13.25 -0.88 -10.45
CA LYS A 166 14.55 -1.12 -9.78
C LYS A 166 15.10 0.15 -9.12
N LYS A 167 15.07 1.29 -9.81
CA LYS A 167 15.55 2.56 -9.26
C LYS A 167 14.66 3.04 -8.11
N ALA A 168 13.35 2.95 -8.28
CA ALA A 168 12.39 3.30 -7.24
C ALA A 168 12.65 2.51 -5.96
N MET A 169 12.81 1.19 -6.07
CA MET A 169 13.07 0.33 -4.91
C MET A 169 14.46 0.55 -4.29
N LEU A 170 15.50 0.85 -5.08
CA LEU A 170 16.81 1.18 -4.54
C LEU A 170 16.78 2.46 -3.69
N ILE A 171 16.09 3.50 -4.13
CA ILE A 171 15.95 4.74 -3.36
C ILE A 171 15.18 4.48 -2.06
N MET A 172 14.09 3.72 -2.12
CA MET A 172 13.31 3.36 -0.92
C MET A 172 14.12 2.49 0.04
N GLY A 173 14.82 1.49 -0.48
CA GLY A 173 15.68 0.61 0.33
C GLY A 173 16.83 1.37 1.00
N LEU A 174 17.45 2.34 0.31
CA LEU A 174 18.49 3.18 0.90
C LEU A 174 17.98 3.97 2.10
N GLY A 175 16.76 4.52 2.01
CA GLY A 175 16.17 5.24 3.13
C GLY A 175 15.83 4.33 4.31
N ALA A 176 15.27 3.14 4.04
CA ALA A 176 15.00 2.16 5.08
C ALA A 176 16.30 1.72 5.79
N PHE A 177 17.35 1.47 5.03
CA PHE A 177 18.68 1.12 5.57
C PHE A 177 19.28 2.26 6.41
N LEU A 178 19.19 3.49 5.90
CA LEU A 178 19.68 4.68 6.63
C LEU A 178 18.92 4.89 7.94
N ASN A 179 17.58 4.71 7.94
CA ASN A 179 16.77 4.81 9.14
C ASN A 179 17.20 3.77 10.19
N ILE A 180 17.29 2.49 9.81
CA ILE A 180 17.71 1.40 10.71
C ILE A 180 19.07 1.70 11.39
N ILE A 181 19.99 2.36 10.69
CA ILE A 181 21.27 2.78 11.26
C ILE A 181 21.12 3.99 12.19
N LEU A 182 20.35 5.00 11.76
CA LEU A 182 20.20 6.25 12.49
C LEU A 182 19.38 6.08 13.78
N ASP A 183 18.40 5.19 13.81
CA ASP A 183 17.52 4.98 14.96
C ASP A 183 18.29 4.75 16.27
N PRO A 184 19.11 3.70 16.42
CA PRO A 184 19.81 3.46 17.67
C PRO A 184 20.85 4.54 17.98
N ILE A 185 21.41 5.20 16.97
CA ILE A 185 22.39 6.27 17.13
C ILE A 185 21.71 7.50 17.74
N LEU A 186 20.64 8.00 17.10
CA LEU A 186 19.95 9.20 17.55
C LEU A 186 19.21 8.99 18.86
N MET A 187 18.60 7.82 19.08
CA MET A 187 17.96 7.49 20.36
C MET A 187 18.96 7.53 21.51
N LYS A 188 20.17 6.96 21.35
CA LYS A 188 21.22 6.98 22.38
C LYS A 188 21.81 8.37 22.58
N LEU A 189 22.08 9.11 21.51
CA LEU A 189 22.64 10.46 21.58
C LEU A 189 21.71 11.47 22.25
N MET A 190 20.39 11.32 22.02
CA MET A 190 19.41 12.27 22.55
C MET A 190 18.95 11.96 24.00
N GLY A 191 19.29 10.82 24.56
CA GLY A 191 19.06 10.49 25.97
C GLY A 191 17.61 10.70 26.42
N LYS A 192 17.31 11.77 27.15
CA LYS A 192 15.94 12.11 27.62
C LYS A 192 14.95 12.39 26.48
N PHE A 193 15.44 12.69 25.31
CA PHE A 193 14.68 12.93 24.07
C PHE A 193 14.79 11.77 23.07
N ALA A 194 15.03 10.54 23.57
CA ALA A 194 15.25 9.39 22.70
C ALA A 194 14.06 9.07 21.79
N ILE A 195 12.82 9.34 22.23
CA ILE A 195 11.63 9.13 21.40
C ILE A 195 11.58 10.11 20.21
N GLU A 196 11.99 11.36 20.42
CA GLU A 196 12.18 12.32 19.34
C GLU A 196 13.37 11.92 18.46
N GLY A 197 14.39 11.28 19.05
CA GLY A 197 15.52 10.72 18.32
C GLY A 197 15.08 9.69 17.28
N ALA A 198 14.18 8.78 17.65
CA ALA A 198 13.55 7.83 16.72
C ALA A 198 12.81 8.55 15.57
N ALA A 199 11.98 9.53 15.90
CA ALA A 199 11.26 10.31 14.90
C ALA A 199 12.20 11.10 13.99
N LEU A 200 13.28 11.69 14.54
CA LEU A 200 14.29 12.41 13.77
C LEU A 200 15.07 11.49 12.82
N ALA A 201 15.39 10.25 13.24
CA ALA A 201 16.02 9.27 12.37
C ALA A 201 15.16 8.99 11.14
N THR A 202 13.87 8.78 11.36
CA THR A 202 12.87 8.60 10.31
C THR A 202 12.83 9.79 9.34
N ILE A 203 12.70 11.02 9.87
CA ILE A 203 12.64 12.22 9.04
C ILE A 203 13.94 12.44 8.28
N THR A 204 15.08 12.21 8.91
CA THR A 204 16.40 12.37 8.29
C THR A 204 16.57 11.39 7.13
N ALA A 205 16.18 10.14 7.31
CA ALA A 205 16.19 9.15 6.24
C ALA A 205 15.27 9.55 5.08
N GLN A 206 14.07 10.04 5.37
CA GLN A 206 13.11 10.52 4.37
C GLN A 206 13.60 11.81 3.67
N PHE A 207 14.26 12.70 4.39
CA PHE A 207 14.87 13.90 3.81
C PHE A 207 15.97 13.55 2.81
N VAL A 208 16.87 12.62 3.17
CA VAL A 208 17.91 12.13 2.24
C VAL A 208 17.29 11.49 1.01
N GLN A 209 16.26 10.65 1.19
CA GLN A 209 15.52 10.08 0.07
C GLN A 209 14.88 11.17 -0.82
N ALA A 210 14.30 12.21 -0.20
CA ALA A 210 13.69 13.32 -0.93
C ALA A 210 14.72 14.06 -1.78
N ILE A 211 15.92 14.33 -1.24
CA ILE A 211 17.02 14.95 -1.98
C ILE A 211 17.45 14.07 -3.17
N ILE A 212 17.65 12.77 -2.95
CA ILE A 212 18.06 11.83 -4.02
C ILE A 212 16.99 11.78 -5.10
N THR A 213 15.71 11.72 -4.71
CA THR A 213 14.57 11.68 -5.62
C THR A 213 14.45 12.99 -6.43
N LEU A 214 14.60 14.13 -5.76
CA LEU A 214 14.58 15.46 -6.38
C LEU A 214 15.74 15.60 -7.39
N HIS A 215 16.94 15.22 -6.97
CA HIS A 215 18.13 15.21 -7.84
C HIS A 215 17.91 14.34 -9.07
N TYR A 216 17.32 13.15 -8.88
CA TYR A 216 17.02 12.26 -9.99
C TYR A 216 16.07 12.91 -11.01
N PHE A 217 14.93 13.45 -10.59
CA PHE A 217 13.96 14.06 -11.51
C PHE A 217 14.47 15.36 -12.14
N LYS A 218 15.33 16.10 -11.45
CA LYS A 218 15.89 17.36 -11.96
C LYS A 218 16.99 17.13 -13.00
N TYR A 219 17.87 16.16 -12.76
CA TYR A 219 19.10 16.03 -13.55
C TYR A 219 19.22 14.70 -14.31
N LYS A 220 18.69 13.60 -13.80
CA LYS A 220 18.92 12.26 -14.35
C LYS A 220 17.71 11.66 -15.08
N SER A 221 16.51 12.10 -14.79
CA SER A 221 15.31 11.60 -15.47
C SER A 221 15.28 12.07 -16.93
N LYS A 222 15.02 11.12 -17.83
CA LYS A 222 14.94 11.37 -19.27
C LYS A 222 13.51 11.56 -19.76
N ALA A 223 12.54 10.91 -19.13
CA ALA A 223 11.13 10.96 -19.53
C ALA A 223 10.38 12.04 -18.76
N VAL A 224 10.41 12.01 -17.46
CA VAL A 224 9.65 12.89 -16.57
C VAL A 224 10.59 13.87 -15.92
N LYS A 225 10.40 15.16 -16.14
CA LYS A 225 11.24 16.22 -15.57
C LYS A 225 10.43 17.15 -14.68
N ILE A 226 11.11 17.78 -13.73
CA ILE A 226 10.52 18.88 -12.96
C ILE A 226 10.60 20.14 -13.82
N ASN A 227 9.44 20.55 -14.32
CA ASN A 227 9.28 21.81 -15.05
C ASN A 227 8.60 22.85 -14.12
N LYS A 228 7.58 23.57 -14.61
CA LYS A 228 6.84 24.53 -13.81
C LYS A 228 6.00 23.85 -12.73
N ILE A 229 6.15 24.26 -11.48
CA ILE A 229 5.32 23.81 -10.35
C ILE A 229 3.99 24.58 -10.42
N LYS A 230 3.00 23.95 -11.04
CA LYS A 230 1.68 24.55 -11.24
C LYS A 230 0.61 23.46 -11.29
N PRO A 231 -0.57 23.67 -10.66
CA PRO A 231 -1.68 22.73 -10.79
C PRO A 231 -2.25 22.78 -12.21
N ASP A 232 -2.55 21.60 -12.76
CA ASP A 232 -3.25 21.42 -14.02
C ASP A 232 -4.60 20.78 -13.74
N GLN A 233 -5.70 21.36 -14.26
CA GLN A 233 -7.06 20.93 -13.89
C GLN A 233 -7.43 19.54 -14.44
N GLU A 234 -6.95 19.19 -15.63
CA GLU A 234 -7.22 17.87 -16.22
C GLU A 234 -6.46 16.79 -15.46
N ILE A 235 -5.15 16.99 -15.23
CA ILE A 235 -4.32 16.09 -14.44
C ILE A 235 -4.89 15.95 -13.03
N LYS A 236 -5.28 17.05 -12.37
CA LYS A 236 -5.91 17.06 -11.04
C LYS A 236 -7.12 16.14 -10.99
N LYS A 237 -8.08 16.31 -11.93
CA LYS A 237 -9.32 15.54 -11.95
C LYS A 237 -9.05 14.03 -12.05
N GLU A 238 -8.18 13.61 -12.98
CA GLU A 238 -7.82 12.22 -13.16
C GLU A 238 -6.99 11.67 -11.99
N MET A 239 -6.02 12.44 -11.50
CA MET A 239 -5.15 12.08 -10.40
C MET A 239 -5.96 11.81 -9.12
N PHE A 240 -6.81 12.75 -8.71
CA PHE A 240 -7.64 12.56 -7.52
C PHE A 240 -8.71 11.50 -7.73
N GLY A 241 -9.25 11.35 -8.94
CA GLY A 241 -10.20 10.29 -9.26
C GLY A 241 -9.63 8.90 -8.98
N VAL A 242 -8.47 8.58 -9.53
CA VAL A 242 -7.81 7.29 -9.32
C VAL A 242 -7.21 7.17 -7.93
N GLY A 243 -6.51 8.21 -7.49
CA GLY A 243 -5.83 8.22 -6.20
C GLY A 243 -6.76 8.08 -5.01
N SER A 244 -8.00 8.63 -5.08
CA SER A 244 -8.99 8.50 -4.02
C SER A 244 -9.36 7.04 -3.74
N SER A 245 -9.44 6.19 -4.75
CA SER A 245 -9.70 4.75 -4.57
C SER A 245 -8.56 4.06 -3.81
N ALA A 246 -7.32 4.44 -4.09
CA ALA A 246 -6.14 3.88 -3.44
C ALA A 246 -5.99 4.37 -1.99
N MET A 247 -6.23 5.67 -1.74
CA MET A 247 -6.27 6.23 -0.38
C MET A 247 -7.38 5.62 0.45
N MET A 248 -8.59 5.51 -0.11
CA MET A 248 -9.75 4.91 0.56
C MET A 248 -9.45 3.46 0.96
N MET A 249 -8.81 2.68 0.07
CA MET A 249 -8.42 1.31 0.37
C MET A 249 -7.52 1.24 1.62
N GLN A 250 -6.58 2.17 1.78
CA GLN A 250 -5.68 2.20 2.93
C GLN A 250 -6.39 2.56 4.24
N ILE A 251 -7.30 3.55 4.19
CA ILE A 251 -8.11 3.94 5.36
C ILE A 251 -9.05 2.80 5.76
N LEU A 252 -9.72 2.19 4.79
CA LEU A 252 -10.67 1.12 5.04
C LEU A 252 -10.00 -0.16 5.54
N PHE A 253 -8.75 -0.43 5.11
CA PHE A 253 -7.96 -1.53 5.66
C PHE A 253 -7.66 -1.35 7.16
N MET A 254 -7.38 -0.13 7.60
CA MET A 254 -7.20 0.18 9.02
C MET A 254 -8.50 -0.07 9.82
N ILE A 255 -9.66 0.36 9.28
CA ILE A 255 -10.97 0.12 9.90
C ILE A 255 -11.24 -1.39 9.99
N GLN A 256 -10.97 -2.13 8.94
CA GLN A 256 -11.13 -3.59 8.89
C GLN A 256 -10.31 -4.27 9.99
N GLN A 257 -9.03 -3.97 10.11
CA GLN A 257 -8.17 -4.57 11.14
C GLN A 257 -8.68 -4.28 12.55
N THR A 258 -9.04 -3.02 12.80
CA THR A 258 -9.59 -2.61 14.10
C THR A 258 -10.88 -3.37 14.42
N MET A 259 -11.74 -3.56 13.44
CA MET A 259 -13.02 -4.26 13.61
C MET A 259 -12.83 -5.75 13.89
N LEU A 260 -11.93 -6.42 13.14
CA LEU A 260 -11.59 -7.82 13.35
C LEU A 260 -11.07 -8.06 14.77
N TYR A 261 -10.14 -7.22 15.22
CA TYR A 261 -9.57 -7.32 16.55
C TYR A 261 -10.66 -7.12 17.64
N LYS A 262 -11.44 -6.05 17.53
CA LYS A 262 -12.47 -5.69 18.50
C LYS A 262 -13.60 -6.75 18.58
N MET A 263 -14.01 -7.31 17.45
CA MET A 263 -15.04 -8.36 17.42
C MET A 263 -14.50 -9.70 17.89
N SER A 264 -13.25 -10.03 17.63
CA SER A 264 -12.59 -11.20 18.21
C SER A 264 -12.58 -11.15 19.74
N PHE A 265 -12.23 -10.00 20.30
CA PHE A 265 -12.27 -9.79 21.74
C PHE A 265 -13.69 -9.92 22.30
N LYS A 266 -14.66 -9.20 21.69
CA LYS A 266 -16.06 -9.16 22.14
C LYS A 266 -16.74 -10.52 22.18
N TYR A 267 -16.53 -11.36 21.17
CA TYR A 267 -17.23 -12.66 21.02
C TYR A 267 -16.41 -13.86 21.44
N GLY A 268 -15.09 -13.74 21.53
CA GLY A 268 -14.20 -14.84 21.81
C GLY A 268 -13.20 -14.60 22.96
N GLY A 269 -13.27 -13.44 23.62
CA GLY A 269 -12.37 -13.07 24.73
C GLY A 269 -10.91 -12.94 24.32
N ASP A 270 -10.03 -12.91 25.35
CA ASP A 270 -8.59 -12.67 25.18
C ASP A 270 -7.93 -13.71 24.26
N THR A 271 -8.27 -14.98 24.41
CA THR A 271 -7.71 -16.08 23.62
C THR A 271 -7.88 -15.86 22.12
N ASN A 272 -9.11 -15.51 21.69
CA ASN A 272 -9.39 -15.24 20.29
C ASN A 272 -8.79 -13.91 19.81
N ALA A 273 -8.72 -12.91 20.67
CA ALA A 273 -8.09 -11.64 20.36
C ALA A 273 -6.57 -11.79 20.13
N ILE A 274 -5.88 -12.58 20.96
CA ILE A 274 -4.45 -12.90 20.79
C ILE A 274 -4.22 -13.67 19.48
N LEU A 275 -5.04 -14.69 19.20
CA LEU A 275 -4.95 -15.45 17.95
C LEU A 275 -5.22 -14.56 16.73
N MET A 276 -6.22 -13.67 16.78
CA MET A 276 -6.52 -12.72 15.70
C MET A 276 -5.36 -11.75 15.50
N ALA A 277 -4.76 -11.22 16.56
CA ALA A 277 -3.62 -10.32 16.46
C ALA A 277 -2.42 -10.99 15.74
N ALA A 278 -2.11 -12.23 16.09
CA ALA A 278 -1.08 -13.00 15.40
C ALA A 278 -1.47 -13.27 13.93
N THR A 279 -2.72 -13.66 13.68
CA THR A 279 -3.25 -13.92 12.32
C THR A 279 -3.12 -12.69 11.44
N LEU A 280 -3.51 -11.51 11.93
CA LEU A 280 -3.42 -10.26 11.16
C LEU A 280 -1.98 -9.84 10.86
N ARG A 281 -1.02 -10.13 11.76
CA ARG A 281 0.41 -9.89 11.49
C ARG A 281 0.94 -10.79 10.39
N ILE A 282 0.63 -12.09 10.46
CA ILE A 282 1.01 -13.08 9.43
C ILE A 282 0.38 -12.69 8.10
N TYR A 283 -0.89 -12.31 8.11
CA TYR A 283 -1.64 -11.88 6.94
C TYR A 283 -1.02 -10.62 6.31
N ALA A 284 -0.71 -9.59 7.09
CA ALA A 284 -0.06 -8.38 6.60
C ALA A 284 1.29 -8.68 5.94
N PHE A 285 2.11 -9.53 6.57
CA PHE A 285 3.38 -9.97 6.00
C PHE A 285 3.20 -10.70 4.67
N SER A 286 2.21 -11.60 4.60
CA SER A 286 1.91 -12.36 3.38
C SER A 286 1.36 -11.47 2.25
N PHE A 287 0.71 -10.35 2.58
CA PHE A 287 0.10 -9.43 1.62
C PHE A 287 1.11 -8.47 0.98
N ILE A 288 2.19 -8.11 1.70
CA ILE A 288 3.22 -7.17 1.21
C ILE A 288 3.79 -7.56 -0.16
N PRO A 289 4.18 -8.82 -0.44
CA PRO A 289 4.68 -9.23 -1.75
C PRO A 289 3.66 -9.10 -2.88
N LEU A 290 2.38 -9.39 -2.62
CA LEU A 290 1.30 -9.23 -3.59
C LEU A 290 1.12 -7.77 -3.98
N TRP A 291 1.18 -6.87 -2.99
CA TRP A 291 1.18 -5.43 -3.23
C TRP A 291 2.38 -5.00 -4.08
N GLY A 292 3.57 -5.52 -3.78
CA GLY A 292 4.77 -5.29 -4.59
C GLY A 292 4.58 -5.70 -6.05
N MET A 293 4.05 -6.90 -6.30
CA MET A 293 3.78 -7.39 -7.66
C MET A 293 2.78 -6.50 -8.40
N SER A 294 1.74 -6.02 -7.74
CA SER A 294 0.72 -5.15 -8.33
C SER A 294 1.30 -3.82 -8.83
N GLN A 295 2.32 -3.29 -8.16
CA GLN A 295 3.01 -2.08 -8.60
C GLN A 295 3.74 -2.30 -9.94
N GLY A 296 4.19 -3.53 -10.23
CA GLY A 296 4.77 -3.91 -11.52
C GLY A 296 3.73 -3.97 -12.65
N LEU A 297 2.49 -4.37 -12.35
CA LEU A 297 1.40 -4.43 -13.30
C LEU A 297 0.98 -3.05 -13.82
N GLN A 298 0.98 -2.04 -12.95
CA GLN A 298 0.47 -0.69 -13.27
C GLN A 298 1.09 -0.07 -14.53
N PRO A 299 2.42 0.01 -14.70
CA PRO A 299 3.01 0.57 -15.92
C PRO A 299 2.75 -0.30 -17.14
N VAL A 300 2.69 -1.62 -17.01
CA VAL A 300 2.45 -2.54 -18.14
C VAL A 300 1.05 -2.31 -18.70
N VAL A 301 0.03 -2.37 -17.84
CA VAL A 301 -1.36 -2.17 -18.24
C VAL A 301 -1.60 -0.73 -18.70
N GLY A 302 -1.16 0.27 -17.92
CA GLY A 302 -1.40 1.68 -18.23
C GLY A 302 -0.79 2.10 -19.57
N THR A 303 0.45 1.69 -19.85
CA THR A 303 1.14 2.04 -21.11
C THR A 303 0.51 1.34 -22.31
N ASN A 304 0.20 0.03 -22.20
CA ASN A 304 -0.45 -0.71 -23.30
C ASN A 304 -1.89 -0.23 -23.56
N PHE A 305 -2.63 0.10 -22.49
CA PHE A 305 -3.97 0.71 -22.62
C PHE A 305 -3.90 2.08 -23.30
N GLY A 306 -2.97 2.94 -22.89
CA GLY A 306 -2.74 4.25 -23.50
C GLY A 306 -2.37 4.16 -24.99
N ALA A 307 -1.59 3.14 -25.36
CA ALA A 307 -1.21 2.83 -26.75
C ALA A 307 -2.29 2.06 -27.55
N LYS A 308 -3.47 1.81 -26.97
CA LYS A 308 -4.58 1.03 -27.56
C LYS A 308 -4.22 -0.41 -27.90
N LYS A 309 -3.16 -0.98 -27.29
CA LYS A 309 -2.74 -2.37 -27.48
C LYS A 309 -3.51 -3.31 -26.54
N TYR A 310 -4.80 -3.47 -26.75
CA TYR A 310 -5.71 -4.14 -25.82
C TYR A 310 -5.43 -5.64 -25.66
N ASP A 311 -4.97 -6.34 -26.72
CA ASP A 311 -4.57 -7.75 -26.61
C ASP A 311 -3.41 -7.94 -25.63
N ARG A 312 -2.45 -7.01 -25.62
CA ARG A 312 -1.35 -7.03 -24.66
C ARG A 312 -1.80 -6.72 -23.22
N VAL A 313 -2.83 -5.87 -23.07
CA VAL A 313 -3.45 -5.63 -21.74
C VAL A 313 -4.04 -6.93 -21.20
N LYS A 314 -4.75 -7.71 -22.02
CA LYS A 314 -5.33 -9.00 -21.62
C LYS A 314 -4.25 -10.03 -21.28
N GLU A 315 -3.24 -10.14 -22.12
CA GLU A 315 -2.11 -11.06 -21.89
C GLU A 315 -1.40 -10.70 -20.59
N ALA A 316 -1.12 -9.40 -20.34
CA ALA A 316 -0.55 -8.93 -19.10
C ALA A 316 -1.43 -9.27 -17.89
N MET A 317 -2.74 -9.03 -17.97
CA MET A 317 -3.67 -9.37 -16.90
C MET A 317 -3.68 -10.88 -16.60
N LYS A 318 -3.68 -11.73 -17.63
CA LYS A 318 -3.60 -13.18 -17.46
C LYS A 318 -2.30 -13.59 -16.76
N VAL A 319 -1.16 -13.11 -17.24
CA VAL A 319 0.18 -13.45 -16.71
C VAL A 319 0.34 -12.97 -15.28
N PHE A 320 -0.01 -11.72 -14.98
CA PHE A 320 0.12 -11.18 -13.63
C PHE A 320 -0.89 -11.77 -12.65
N SER A 321 -2.10 -12.13 -13.09
CA SER A 321 -3.06 -12.82 -12.22
C SER A 321 -2.58 -14.23 -11.86
N ILE A 322 -2.04 -14.99 -12.82
CA ILE A 322 -1.43 -16.30 -12.55
C ILE A 322 -0.20 -16.12 -11.65
N GLY A 323 0.67 -15.16 -11.94
CA GLY A 323 1.81 -14.83 -11.09
C GLY A 323 1.40 -14.48 -9.66
N GLY A 324 0.30 -13.74 -9.50
CA GLY A 324 -0.30 -13.41 -8.20
C GLY A 324 -0.80 -14.63 -7.44
N LEU A 325 -1.46 -15.57 -8.13
CA LEU A 325 -1.87 -16.86 -7.56
C LEU A 325 -0.67 -17.68 -7.10
N VAL A 326 0.37 -17.78 -7.92
CA VAL A 326 1.61 -18.49 -7.58
C VAL A 326 2.30 -17.84 -6.37
N LEU A 327 2.43 -16.51 -6.37
CA LEU A 327 3.02 -15.79 -5.25
C LEU A 327 2.20 -15.93 -3.97
N ALA A 328 0.87 -15.85 -4.05
CA ALA A 328 -0.01 -16.07 -2.92
C ALA A 328 0.09 -17.50 -2.36
N SER A 329 0.24 -18.52 -3.23
CA SER A 329 0.37 -19.92 -2.83
C SER A 329 1.61 -20.17 -1.99
N ILE A 330 2.70 -19.43 -2.20
CA ILE A 330 3.93 -19.52 -1.40
C ILE A 330 3.67 -19.22 0.10
N PHE A 331 2.71 -18.37 0.39
CA PHE A 331 2.30 -18.03 1.76
C PHE A 331 1.10 -18.86 2.23
N TRP A 332 0.16 -19.12 1.32
CA TRP A 332 -1.07 -19.85 1.62
C TRP A 332 -0.85 -21.32 1.98
N ILE A 333 -0.02 -22.03 1.20
CA ILE A 333 0.27 -23.45 1.45
C ILE A 333 0.93 -23.63 2.81
N PRO A 334 2.02 -22.94 3.18
CA PRO A 334 2.60 -23.09 4.51
C PRO A 334 1.64 -22.65 5.63
N ALA A 335 0.86 -21.59 5.44
CA ALA A 335 -0.10 -21.14 6.44
C ALA A 335 -1.14 -22.20 6.78
N LEU A 336 -1.61 -22.98 5.81
CA LEU A 336 -2.56 -24.08 6.03
C LEU A 336 -1.90 -25.37 6.47
N ALA A 337 -0.75 -25.74 5.88
CA ALA A 337 -0.07 -27.00 6.18
C ALA A 337 0.66 -26.95 7.54
N PHE A 338 1.35 -25.85 7.84
CA PHE A 338 2.20 -25.68 9.02
C PHE A 338 1.66 -24.60 9.98
N SER A 339 0.34 -24.49 10.09
CA SER A 339 -0.35 -23.47 10.89
C SER A 339 0.17 -23.40 12.33
N LYS A 340 0.39 -24.56 12.98
CA LYS A 340 0.91 -24.64 14.35
C LYS A 340 2.30 -23.99 14.45
N ASN A 341 3.23 -24.37 13.58
CA ASN A 341 4.60 -23.86 13.58
C ASN A 341 4.66 -22.36 13.32
N ILE A 342 3.84 -21.89 12.36
CA ILE A 342 3.81 -20.45 12.02
C ILE A 342 3.26 -19.63 13.18
N LEU A 343 2.15 -20.05 13.80
CA LEU A 343 1.59 -19.36 14.96
C LEU A 343 2.56 -19.34 16.15
N SER A 344 3.27 -20.46 16.39
CA SER A 344 4.32 -20.51 17.43
C SER A 344 5.47 -19.56 17.16
N LEU A 345 5.90 -19.38 15.91
CA LEU A 345 6.94 -18.40 15.53
C LEU A 345 6.52 -16.96 15.87
N PHE A 346 5.21 -16.67 15.87
CA PHE A 346 4.66 -15.38 16.26
C PHE A 346 4.35 -15.26 17.76
N GLY A 347 4.84 -16.23 18.57
CA GLY A 347 4.75 -16.20 20.02
C GLY A 347 3.38 -16.54 20.60
N VAL A 348 2.52 -17.23 19.82
CA VAL A 348 1.23 -17.70 20.32
C VAL A 348 1.44 -18.98 21.16
N GLU A 349 0.86 -19.00 22.34
CA GLU A 349 0.93 -20.15 23.25
C GLU A 349 0.25 -21.39 22.67
N GLU A 350 0.78 -22.57 22.96
CA GLU A 350 0.28 -23.85 22.42
C GLU A 350 -1.19 -24.13 22.78
N SER A 351 -1.61 -23.72 23.97
CA SER A 351 -3.00 -23.79 24.44
C SER A 351 -3.96 -23.02 23.54
N ILE A 352 -3.58 -21.80 23.12
CA ILE A 352 -4.34 -20.93 22.23
C ILE A 352 -4.36 -21.50 20.81
N ILE A 353 -3.21 -21.98 20.33
CA ILE A 353 -3.10 -22.61 19.01
C ILE A 353 -4.01 -23.81 18.89
N THR A 354 -3.97 -24.71 19.87
CA THR A 354 -4.76 -25.95 19.84
C THR A 354 -6.27 -25.66 19.76
N GLN A 355 -6.75 -24.65 20.47
CA GLN A 355 -8.16 -24.25 20.45
C GLN A 355 -8.57 -23.52 19.16
N GLY A 356 -7.66 -22.76 18.56
CA GLY A 356 -7.99 -21.81 17.51
C GLY A 356 -7.41 -22.08 16.13
N ILE A 357 -6.62 -23.14 15.91
CA ILE A 357 -5.98 -23.43 14.64
C ILE A 357 -6.96 -23.58 13.46
N GLY A 358 -8.15 -24.12 13.73
CA GLY A 358 -9.22 -24.21 12.75
C GLY A 358 -9.72 -22.84 12.29
N ASN A 359 -9.82 -21.89 13.21
CA ASN A 359 -10.21 -20.52 12.92
C ASN A 359 -9.15 -19.79 12.07
N PHE A 360 -7.87 -19.96 12.41
CA PHE A 360 -6.76 -19.45 11.60
C PHE A 360 -6.81 -19.99 10.16
N ARG A 361 -6.98 -21.32 10.00
CA ARG A 361 -7.10 -21.93 8.67
C ARG A 361 -8.31 -21.44 7.89
N LEU A 362 -9.43 -21.25 8.57
CA LEU A 362 -10.64 -20.71 7.96
C LEU A 362 -10.41 -19.29 7.44
N PHE A 363 -9.75 -18.43 8.23
CA PHE A 363 -9.41 -17.06 7.83
C PHE A 363 -8.49 -17.05 6.61
N TYR A 364 -7.51 -17.94 6.57
CA TYR A 364 -6.55 -18.04 5.46
C TYR A 364 -7.07 -18.82 4.24
N SER A 365 -8.26 -19.45 4.31
CA SER A 365 -8.75 -20.40 3.30
C SER A 365 -8.72 -19.86 1.87
N ILE A 366 -9.06 -18.61 1.67
CA ILE A 366 -9.14 -17.97 0.35
C ILE A 366 -7.94 -17.08 0.00
N PHE A 367 -6.91 -17.01 0.86
CA PHE A 367 -5.79 -16.09 0.68
C PHE A 367 -5.13 -16.21 -0.71
N ILE A 368 -5.08 -17.42 -1.29
CA ILE A 368 -4.56 -17.63 -2.64
C ILE A 368 -5.24 -16.74 -3.69
N LEU A 369 -6.54 -16.47 -3.54
CA LEU A 369 -7.32 -15.68 -4.50
C LEU A 369 -7.02 -14.17 -4.42
N TYR A 370 -6.38 -13.70 -3.34
CA TYR A 370 -5.96 -12.30 -3.22
C TYR A 370 -4.97 -11.88 -4.31
N GLY A 371 -4.20 -12.84 -4.84
CA GLY A 371 -3.36 -12.59 -6.00
C GLY A 371 -4.15 -12.01 -7.18
N VAL A 372 -5.34 -12.53 -7.46
CA VAL A 372 -6.22 -12.04 -8.53
C VAL A 372 -6.91 -10.73 -8.12
N MET A 373 -7.38 -10.63 -6.88
CA MET A 373 -8.09 -9.44 -6.39
C MET A 373 -7.24 -8.19 -6.49
N VAL A 374 -5.99 -8.25 -6.02
CA VAL A 374 -5.08 -7.12 -6.05
C VAL A 374 -4.76 -6.70 -7.48
N MET A 375 -4.54 -7.67 -8.39
CA MET A 375 -4.32 -7.39 -9.80
C MET A 375 -5.56 -6.74 -10.46
N THR A 376 -6.76 -7.17 -10.10
CA THR A 376 -8.02 -6.60 -10.61
C THR A 376 -8.21 -5.14 -10.19
N ILE A 377 -7.96 -4.80 -8.93
CA ILE A 377 -8.03 -3.40 -8.45
C ILE A 377 -7.00 -2.55 -9.18
N THR A 378 -5.77 -3.04 -9.27
CA THR A 378 -4.67 -2.33 -9.95
C THR A 378 -4.94 -2.16 -11.44
N PHE A 379 -5.60 -3.12 -12.10
CA PHE A 379 -6.06 -2.98 -13.48
C PHE A 379 -6.97 -1.76 -13.65
N PHE A 380 -8.03 -1.64 -12.86
CA PHE A 380 -8.94 -0.49 -12.97
C PHE A 380 -8.27 0.84 -12.65
N GLN A 381 -7.34 0.87 -11.70
CA GLN A 381 -6.51 2.06 -11.43
C GLN A 381 -5.62 2.40 -12.63
N SER A 382 -5.01 1.40 -13.26
CA SER A 382 -4.08 1.59 -14.38
C SER A 382 -4.76 2.13 -15.63
N ILE A 383 -5.96 1.65 -15.95
CA ILE A 383 -6.75 2.17 -17.10
C ILE A 383 -7.46 3.50 -16.79
N GLY A 384 -7.32 4.02 -15.57
CA GLY A 384 -7.94 5.28 -15.14
C GLY A 384 -9.44 5.19 -14.84
N ASN A 385 -9.99 3.98 -14.68
CA ASN A 385 -11.39 3.79 -14.32
C ASN A 385 -11.61 3.89 -12.80
N ALA A 386 -11.46 5.13 -12.28
CA ALA A 386 -11.58 5.45 -10.87
C ALA A 386 -12.91 4.99 -10.25
N LYS A 387 -14.01 5.08 -11.02
CA LYS A 387 -15.34 4.69 -10.56
C LYS A 387 -15.41 3.19 -10.23
N LYS A 388 -14.95 2.32 -11.13
CA LYS A 388 -14.95 0.87 -10.92
C LYS A 388 -13.99 0.48 -9.81
N ALA A 389 -12.77 1.05 -9.78
CA ALA A 389 -11.81 0.83 -8.70
C ALA A 389 -12.39 1.21 -7.33
N GLY A 390 -13.00 2.39 -7.22
CA GLY A 390 -13.63 2.87 -5.99
C GLY A 390 -14.83 2.04 -5.55
N ILE A 391 -15.69 1.64 -6.50
CA ILE A 391 -16.85 0.78 -6.21
C ILE A 391 -16.40 -0.56 -5.61
N ILE A 392 -15.40 -1.22 -6.18
CA ILE A 392 -14.89 -2.50 -5.65
C ILE A 392 -14.43 -2.33 -4.20
N VAL A 393 -13.64 -1.29 -3.93
CA VAL A 393 -13.09 -1.04 -2.59
C VAL A 393 -14.19 -0.70 -1.59
N MET A 394 -15.13 0.18 -1.96
CA MET A 394 -16.21 0.61 -1.06
C MET A 394 -17.23 -0.50 -0.80
N LEU A 395 -17.65 -1.24 -1.83
CA LEU A 395 -18.58 -2.37 -1.68
C LEU A 395 -17.98 -3.43 -0.77
N ARG A 396 -16.72 -3.80 -0.99
CA ARG A 396 -16.02 -4.77 -0.14
C ARG A 396 -16.04 -4.35 1.32
N GLN A 397 -15.60 -3.14 1.61
CA GLN A 397 -15.25 -2.75 2.96
C GLN A 397 -16.42 -2.18 3.75
N LEU A 398 -17.17 -1.25 3.16
CA LEU A 398 -18.26 -0.57 3.87
C LEU A 398 -19.58 -1.30 3.77
N PHE A 399 -19.93 -1.79 2.58
CA PHE A 399 -21.26 -2.32 2.33
C PHE A 399 -21.38 -3.83 2.58
N LEU A 400 -20.28 -4.58 2.51
CA LEU A 400 -20.29 -6.01 2.78
C LEU A 400 -19.59 -6.35 4.09
N PHE A 401 -18.31 -5.94 4.26
CA PHE A 401 -17.52 -6.35 5.42
C PHE A 401 -18.08 -5.79 6.74
N VAL A 402 -18.34 -4.47 6.82
CA VAL A 402 -18.81 -3.86 8.07
C VAL A 402 -20.15 -4.46 8.52
N PRO A 403 -21.19 -4.56 7.67
CA PRO A 403 -22.45 -5.22 8.07
C PRO A 403 -22.26 -6.71 8.40
N ALA A 404 -21.48 -7.45 7.60
CA ALA A 404 -21.20 -8.86 7.87
C ALA A 404 -20.54 -9.06 9.23
N MET A 405 -19.52 -8.23 9.55
CA MET A 405 -18.81 -8.29 10.82
C MET A 405 -19.66 -7.89 12.04
N ILE A 406 -20.73 -7.13 11.84
CA ILE A 406 -21.68 -6.80 12.90
C ILE A 406 -22.74 -7.91 13.03
N ILE A 407 -23.36 -8.31 11.91
CA ILE A 407 -24.54 -9.19 11.92
C ILE A 407 -24.17 -10.66 12.12
N LEU A 408 -23.18 -11.17 11.39
CA LEU A 408 -22.85 -12.60 11.45
C LEU A 408 -22.39 -13.07 12.84
N PRO A 409 -21.55 -12.33 13.59
CA PRO A 409 -21.19 -12.74 14.95
C PRO A 409 -22.36 -12.73 15.93
N MET A 410 -23.41 -11.93 15.70
CA MET A 410 -24.64 -11.97 16.52
C MET A 410 -25.41 -13.29 16.34
N ILE A 411 -25.30 -13.93 15.16
CA ILE A 411 -26.01 -15.15 14.82
C ILE A 411 -25.16 -16.40 15.11
N PHE A 412 -23.89 -16.37 14.71
CA PHE A 412 -23.00 -17.54 14.71
C PHE A 412 -21.85 -17.44 15.74
N GLY A 413 -21.84 -16.40 16.58
CA GLY A 413 -20.82 -16.21 17.61
C GLY A 413 -19.42 -15.98 17.04
N VAL A 414 -18.40 -16.40 17.79
CA VAL A 414 -16.98 -16.15 17.48
C VAL A 414 -16.54 -16.75 16.15
N LYS A 415 -17.12 -17.88 15.71
CA LYS A 415 -16.76 -18.47 14.41
C LYS A 415 -17.02 -17.52 13.26
N ALA A 416 -18.08 -16.69 13.35
CA ALA A 416 -18.40 -15.74 12.31
C ALA A 416 -17.34 -14.64 12.15
N VAL A 417 -16.65 -14.27 13.22
CA VAL A 417 -15.55 -13.30 13.14
C VAL A 417 -14.43 -13.82 12.21
N TRP A 418 -14.24 -15.14 12.18
CA TRP A 418 -13.19 -15.78 11.39
C TRP A 418 -13.57 -16.06 9.93
N PHE A 419 -14.86 -16.26 9.63
CA PHE A 419 -15.27 -16.52 8.25
C PHE A 419 -15.90 -15.31 7.54
N ALA A 420 -16.26 -14.25 8.26
CA ALA A 420 -16.92 -13.09 7.65
C ALA A 420 -16.03 -12.42 6.59
N GLU A 421 -14.75 -12.23 6.86
CA GLU A 421 -13.81 -11.65 5.89
C GLU A 421 -13.61 -12.56 4.67
N PRO A 422 -13.25 -13.85 4.81
CA PRO A 422 -13.17 -14.77 3.68
C PRO A 422 -14.44 -14.82 2.82
N LEU A 423 -15.62 -14.80 3.44
CA LEU A 423 -16.89 -14.81 2.73
C LEU A 423 -17.09 -13.55 1.88
N VAL A 424 -16.89 -12.39 2.48
CA VAL A 424 -17.01 -11.08 1.80
C VAL A 424 -15.99 -11.00 0.65
N ASP A 425 -14.77 -11.41 0.91
CA ASP A 425 -13.71 -11.34 -0.08
C ASP A 425 -13.94 -12.30 -1.25
N LEU A 426 -14.45 -13.49 -1.01
CA LEU A 426 -14.83 -14.41 -2.07
C LEU A 426 -15.90 -13.79 -3.00
N ILE A 427 -16.93 -13.17 -2.41
CA ILE A 427 -17.98 -12.48 -3.18
C ILE A 427 -17.36 -11.36 -4.01
N MET A 428 -16.48 -10.56 -3.41
CA MET A 428 -15.86 -9.42 -4.10
C MET A 428 -14.83 -9.82 -5.14
N ILE A 429 -14.12 -10.92 -4.94
CA ILE A 429 -13.20 -11.46 -5.95
C ILE A 429 -14.01 -11.89 -7.19
N ILE A 430 -15.10 -12.63 -7.00
CA ILE A 430 -15.98 -13.03 -8.10
C ILE A 430 -16.53 -11.80 -8.82
N ALA A 431 -17.09 -10.83 -8.09
CA ALA A 431 -17.61 -9.61 -8.66
C ALA A 431 -16.54 -8.79 -9.41
N GLY A 432 -15.36 -8.64 -8.82
CA GLY A 432 -14.22 -7.93 -9.42
C GLY A 432 -13.74 -8.60 -10.72
N VAL A 433 -13.63 -9.92 -10.72
CA VAL A 433 -13.25 -10.70 -11.91
C VAL A 433 -14.28 -10.56 -13.01
N VAL A 434 -15.58 -10.65 -12.69
CA VAL A 434 -16.66 -10.43 -13.67
C VAL A 434 -16.59 -9.00 -14.27
N MET A 435 -16.39 -8.00 -13.40
CA MET A 435 -16.22 -6.61 -13.87
C MET A 435 -14.99 -6.43 -14.76
N MET A 436 -13.88 -7.10 -14.43
CA MET A 436 -12.63 -7.08 -15.21
C MET A 436 -12.84 -7.71 -16.59
N PHE A 437 -13.43 -8.91 -16.65
CA PHE A 437 -13.74 -9.55 -17.93
C PHE A 437 -14.71 -8.73 -18.78
N GLY A 438 -15.73 -8.11 -18.18
CA GLY A 438 -16.61 -7.17 -18.86
C GLY A 438 -15.87 -6.00 -19.51
N GLU A 439 -14.85 -5.45 -18.81
CA GLU A 439 -14.05 -4.34 -19.36
C GLU A 439 -13.09 -4.84 -20.46
N LEU A 440 -12.46 -5.99 -20.28
CA LEU A 440 -11.59 -6.60 -21.30
C LEU A 440 -12.38 -6.91 -22.58
N ASN A 441 -13.59 -7.46 -22.48
CA ASN A 441 -14.48 -7.71 -23.63
C ASN A 441 -14.93 -6.40 -24.32
N ARG A 442 -15.10 -5.31 -23.55
CA ARG A 442 -15.36 -3.99 -24.11
C ARG A 442 -14.20 -3.46 -24.94
N MET A 443 -12.97 -3.69 -24.47
CA MET A 443 -11.75 -3.31 -25.21
C MET A 443 -11.67 -4.05 -26.57
N ASP A 444 -12.09 -5.33 -26.62
CA ASP A 444 -12.16 -6.08 -27.89
C ASP A 444 -13.10 -5.46 -28.89
N LYS A 445 -14.30 -5.12 -28.44
CA LYS A 445 -15.29 -4.49 -29.33
C LYS A 445 -14.77 -3.17 -29.89
N ILE A 446 -13.99 -2.42 -29.12
CA ILE A 446 -13.36 -1.17 -29.58
C ILE A 446 -12.24 -1.47 -30.59
N SER A 447 -11.43 -2.50 -30.35
CA SER A 447 -10.37 -2.93 -31.27
C SER A 447 -10.92 -3.35 -32.62
N LEU A 448 -11.95 -4.22 -32.62
CA LEU A 448 -12.61 -4.70 -33.83
C LEU A 448 -13.26 -3.57 -34.65
N LYS A 449 -13.88 -2.59 -33.96
CA LYS A 449 -14.49 -1.43 -34.63
C LYS A 449 -13.47 -0.51 -35.28
N ASN A 450 -12.26 -0.39 -34.69
CA ASN A 450 -11.20 0.42 -35.29
C ASN A 450 -10.58 -0.27 -36.50
N SER A 451 -10.39 -1.59 -36.46
CA SER A 451 -9.86 -2.37 -37.59
C SER A 451 -10.87 -2.53 -38.79
N SER A 452 -12.16 -2.31 -38.56
CA SER A 452 -13.17 -2.29 -39.62
C SER A 452 -13.33 -0.92 -40.29
N ASN A 453 -12.74 0.13 -39.73
CA ASN A 453 -12.77 1.50 -40.25
C ASN A 453 -11.42 1.94 -40.89
N GLU A 454 -10.40 1.08 -40.86
CA GLU A 454 -9.14 1.17 -41.62
C GLU A 454 -9.21 0.27 -42.85
#